data_493373cd3e9617379555f9be9746f7d0
#
_entry.id   493373cd3e9617379555f9be9746f7d0
#
_cell.length_a   1.000
_cell.length_b   1.000
_cell.length_c   1.000
_cell.angle_alpha   90.00
_cell.angle_beta   90.00
_cell.angle_gamma   90.00
#
_symmetry.space_group_name_H-M   'P 1'
#
loop_
_entity.id
_entity.type
_entity.pdbx_description
1 polymer ?
#
loop_
_entity_poly.entity_id
_entity_poly.type
_entity_poly.pdbx_seq_one_letter_code
_entity_poly.pdbx_strand_id
1 'polypeptide(L)'
;MKLLVKAAAEAQEIVKVTPQSAGWRYVGFAAYRLRPNESLALAAKPTDEVCIVILSGTVTVNAGGQTWRDIGGRASVFEDRAPYAVYLPRGDGASVVAHTAAEIGVASAPGGGKLPARLIEPASMKRFARGEGANQRFVCDILPQTEPAEHLLVVEVITPSGHSSSYPPHKHDTDNLPVESSLEETYYHRLDPAQGFAFQRVYTDDRAIDESLAVEDHDVVMVPRGYHPVVVPYGYKSYYLNVMAGPKREWYFKNDPAHEWMIKR
;
A
#
# COMPACT_ATOMS: atom_id res chain seq x y z
N MET A 1 -4.05 8.56 -19.00
CA MET A 1 -4.33 7.39 -18.12
C MET A 1 -5.14 7.90 -16.94
N LYS A 2 -6.19 7.23 -16.52
CA LYS A 2 -6.95 7.65 -15.33
C LYS A 2 -6.22 7.14 -14.08
N LEU A 3 -5.80 8.03 -13.19
CA LEU A 3 -5.00 7.68 -12.00
C LEU A 3 -5.85 7.13 -10.84
N LEU A 4 -7.15 7.49 -10.78
CA LEU A 4 -8.05 7.06 -9.73
C LEU A 4 -8.86 5.83 -10.18
N VAL A 5 -8.77 4.75 -9.41
CA VAL A 5 -9.58 3.55 -9.54
C VAL A 5 -10.58 3.52 -8.39
N LYS A 6 -11.86 3.60 -8.72
CA LYS A 6 -12.96 3.60 -7.75
C LYS A 6 -13.26 2.20 -7.25
N ALA A 7 -13.57 2.11 -5.97
CA ALA A 7 -13.97 0.86 -5.33
C ALA A 7 -15.31 0.33 -5.85
N ALA A 8 -15.45 -0.99 -5.90
CA ALA A 8 -16.74 -1.66 -6.10
C ALA A 8 -17.48 -1.79 -4.76
N ALA A 9 -18.68 -1.24 -4.67
CA ALA A 9 -19.41 -1.06 -3.40
C ALA A 9 -19.71 -2.38 -2.69
N GLU A 10 -20.15 -3.42 -3.41
CA GLU A 10 -20.73 -4.66 -2.84
C GLU A 10 -19.93 -5.94 -3.19
N ALA A 11 -18.92 -5.85 -4.06
CA ALA A 11 -18.18 -7.03 -4.52
C ALA A 11 -17.19 -7.55 -3.46
N GLN A 12 -16.90 -8.86 -3.49
CA GLN A 12 -15.81 -9.46 -2.72
C GLN A 12 -14.47 -8.83 -3.10
N GLU A 13 -14.17 -8.67 -4.40
CA GLU A 13 -13.05 -7.87 -4.90
C GLU A 13 -13.46 -6.41 -4.87
N ILE A 14 -12.89 -5.64 -3.93
CA ILE A 14 -13.19 -4.22 -3.73
C ILE A 14 -12.60 -3.38 -4.86
N VAL A 15 -11.34 -3.61 -5.17
CA VAL A 15 -10.59 -2.88 -6.20
C VAL A 15 -9.44 -3.73 -6.68
N LYS A 16 -9.04 -3.53 -7.94
CA LYS A 16 -7.91 -4.24 -8.54
C LYS A 16 -7.17 -3.36 -9.54
N VAL A 17 -5.85 -3.35 -9.38
CA VAL A 17 -4.88 -2.77 -10.30
C VAL A 17 -3.91 -3.87 -10.70
N THR A 18 -3.67 -4.03 -12.00
CA THR A 18 -2.64 -4.93 -12.52
C THR A 18 -1.64 -4.14 -13.34
N PRO A 19 -0.41 -4.63 -13.55
CA PRO A 19 0.53 -3.98 -14.47
C PRO A 19 -0.09 -3.67 -15.84
N GLN A 20 -0.89 -4.60 -16.38
CA GLN A 20 -1.54 -4.44 -17.67
C GLN A 20 -2.62 -3.35 -17.65
N SER A 21 -3.47 -3.31 -16.62
CA SER A 21 -4.53 -2.30 -16.51
C SER A 21 -3.99 -0.90 -16.26
N ALA A 22 -2.85 -0.80 -15.58
CA ALA A 22 -2.17 0.45 -15.26
C ALA A 22 -1.19 0.92 -16.36
N GLY A 23 -0.82 0.07 -17.31
CA GLY A 23 0.15 0.38 -18.35
C GLY A 23 1.58 0.54 -17.82
N TRP A 24 1.90 -0.14 -16.72
CA TRP A 24 3.22 -0.15 -16.10
C TRP A 24 3.79 -1.59 -15.97
N ARG A 25 4.87 -1.80 -15.23
CA ARG A 25 5.61 -3.09 -15.30
C ARG A 25 5.61 -3.91 -14.03
N TYR A 26 5.52 -3.24 -12.86
CA TYR A 26 5.87 -3.86 -11.59
C TYR A 26 4.67 -4.07 -10.68
N VAL A 27 4.00 -2.99 -10.29
CA VAL A 27 3.03 -3.06 -9.20
C VAL A 27 1.70 -3.64 -9.63
N GLY A 28 1.25 -4.68 -8.92
CA GLY A 28 -0.13 -5.13 -8.88
C GLY A 28 -0.68 -4.98 -7.46
N PHE A 29 -1.94 -4.59 -7.35
CA PHE A 29 -2.65 -4.48 -6.09
C PHE A 29 -4.10 -4.90 -6.24
N ALA A 30 -4.64 -5.61 -5.23
CA ALA A 30 -6.07 -5.86 -5.11
C ALA A 30 -6.48 -5.82 -3.63
N ALA A 31 -7.69 -5.37 -3.36
CA ALA A 31 -8.28 -5.46 -2.03
C ALA A 31 -9.56 -6.30 -2.06
N TYR A 32 -9.77 -7.06 -1.01
CA TYR A 32 -10.90 -7.98 -0.87
C TYR A 32 -11.57 -7.82 0.48
N ARG A 33 -12.91 -7.95 0.50
CA ARG A 33 -13.69 -8.11 1.72
C ARG A 33 -14.24 -9.51 1.81
N LEU A 34 -14.17 -10.09 3.00
CA LEU A 34 -14.67 -11.44 3.28
C LEU A 34 -15.66 -11.37 4.43
N ARG A 35 -16.77 -12.07 4.28
CA ARG A 35 -17.71 -12.33 5.37
C ARG A 35 -17.16 -13.45 6.27
N PRO A 36 -17.65 -13.59 7.51
CA PRO A 36 -17.28 -14.72 8.35
C PRO A 36 -17.51 -16.06 7.62
N ASN A 37 -16.54 -16.97 7.69
CA ASN A 37 -16.48 -18.27 7.03
C ASN A 37 -16.38 -18.21 5.49
N GLU A 38 -16.22 -17.05 4.89
CA GLU A 38 -15.97 -16.92 3.46
C GLU A 38 -14.49 -17.17 3.14
N SER A 39 -14.24 -17.70 1.95
CA SER A 39 -12.91 -18.04 1.46
C SER A 39 -12.55 -17.23 0.24
N LEU A 40 -11.27 -16.87 0.14
CA LEU A 40 -10.65 -16.25 -1.04
C LEU A 40 -9.55 -17.16 -1.56
N ALA A 41 -9.67 -17.59 -2.80
CA ALA A 41 -8.60 -18.32 -3.48
C ALA A 41 -7.76 -17.34 -4.32
N LEU A 42 -6.49 -17.25 -4.00
CA LEU A 42 -5.51 -16.49 -4.79
C LEU A 42 -4.73 -17.47 -5.67
N ALA A 43 -4.96 -17.38 -6.97
CA ALA A 43 -4.27 -18.23 -7.93
C ALA A 43 -2.74 -17.99 -7.87
N ALA A 44 -1.99 -19.06 -8.09
CA ALA A 44 -0.54 -18.98 -8.21
C ALA A 44 -0.14 -18.01 -9.31
N LYS A 45 0.79 -17.13 -9.00
CA LYS A 45 1.36 -16.17 -9.97
C LYS A 45 2.74 -16.67 -10.41
N PRO A 46 2.88 -17.20 -11.63
CA PRO A 46 4.12 -17.85 -12.07
C PRO A 46 5.31 -16.88 -12.18
N THR A 47 5.04 -15.58 -12.24
CA THR A 47 6.06 -14.54 -12.45
C THR A 47 6.19 -13.58 -11.27
N ASP A 48 5.24 -13.58 -10.32
CA ASP A 48 5.16 -12.53 -9.31
C ASP A 48 5.35 -13.09 -7.89
N GLU A 49 6.06 -12.34 -7.06
CA GLU A 49 5.97 -12.44 -5.61
C GLU A 49 4.70 -11.72 -5.11
N VAL A 50 4.21 -12.12 -3.94
CA VAL A 50 2.97 -11.60 -3.36
C VAL A 50 3.18 -11.26 -1.89
N CYS A 51 2.57 -10.17 -1.43
CA CYS A 51 2.42 -9.86 -0.01
C CYS A 51 0.93 -9.70 0.30
N ILE A 52 0.40 -10.60 1.15
CA ILE A 52 -0.97 -10.57 1.64
C ILE A 52 -0.96 -9.83 2.97
N VAL A 53 -1.65 -8.69 3.07
CA VAL A 53 -1.76 -7.88 4.29
C VAL A 53 -3.16 -8.07 4.88
N ILE A 54 -3.25 -8.46 6.14
CA ILE A 54 -4.52 -8.59 6.86
C ILE A 54 -4.89 -7.20 7.40
N LEU A 55 -5.68 -6.46 6.63
CA LEU A 55 -6.07 -5.08 6.94
C LEU A 55 -6.99 -5.02 8.14
N SER A 56 -7.97 -5.93 8.22
CA SER A 56 -8.83 -6.09 9.39
C SER A 56 -9.35 -7.51 9.49
N GLY A 57 -9.88 -7.90 10.65
CA GLY A 57 -10.44 -9.20 10.91
C GLY A 57 -9.39 -10.26 11.28
N THR A 58 -9.86 -11.50 11.44
CA THR A 58 -9.05 -12.68 11.78
C THR A 58 -9.23 -13.73 10.70
N VAL A 59 -8.14 -14.30 10.21
CA VAL A 59 -8.13 -15.23 9.08
C VAL A 59 -7.18 -16.40 9.31
N THR A 60 -7.37 -17.47 8.55
CA THR A 60 -6.36 -18.51 8.30
C THR A 60 -5.85 -18.36 6.88
N VAL A 61 -4.54 -18.35 6.69
CA VAL A 61 -3.90 -18.34 5.37
C VAL A 61 -3.16 -19.66 5.15
N ASN A 62 -3.45 -20.33 4.03
CA ASN A 62 -2.73 -21.52 3.58
C ASN A 62 -1.96 -21.17 2.30
N ALA A 63 -0.66 -21.31 2.32
CA ALA A 63 0.20 -21.04 1.16
C ALA A 63 1.60 -21.64 1.35
N GLY A 64 2.32 -21.96 0.27
CA GLY A 64 3.69 -22.47 0.32
C GLY A 64 3.86 -23.73 1.17
N GLY A 65 2.83 -24.59 1.24
CA GLY A 65 2.82 -25.78 2.11
C GLY A 65 2.67 -25.50 3.61
N GLN A 66 2.44 -24.24 4.00
CA GLN A 66 2.28 -23.80 5.38
C GLN A 66 0.84 -23.35 5.65
N THR A 67 0.46 -23.36 6.93
CA THR A 67 -0.83 -22.84 7.41
C THR A 67 -0.59 -21.91 8.59
N TRP A 68 -0.99 -20.64 8.43
CA TRP A 68 -0.99 -19.65 9.51
C TRP A 68 -2.42 -19.43 9.98
N ARG A 69 -2.71 -19.91 11.19
CA ARG A 69 -4.05 -19.90 11.78
C ARG A 69 -4.26 -18.65 12.63
N ASP A 70 -5.49 -18.13 12.61
CA ASP A 70 -5.97 -17.06 13.49
C ASP A 70 -5.09 -15.81 13.49
N ILE A 71 -4.51 -15.48 12.31
CA ILE A 71 -3.71 -14.26 12.14
C ILE A 71 -4.59 -13.04 11.86
N GLY A 72 -4.17 -11.86 12.28
CA GLY A 72 -4.94 -10.62 12.19
C GLY A 72 -5.35 -10.07 13.56
N GLY A 73 -6.63 -9.75 13.73
CA GLY A 73 -7.24 -9.40 15.03
C GLY A 73 -7.42 -7.89 15.27
N ARG A 74 -7.09 -6.99 14.31
CA ARG A 74 -7.55 -5.60 14.36
C ARG A 74 -8.92 -5.49 13.70
N ALA A 75 -9.85 -4.74 14.32
CA ALA A 75 -11.18 -4.54 13.75
C ALA A 75 -11.16 -3.46 12.65
N SER A 76 -10.16 -2.58 12.66
CA SER A 76 -10.01 -1.49 11.71
C SER A 76 -8.54 -1.18 11.47
N VAL A 77 -8.21 -0.69 10.26
CA VAL A 77 -6.88 -0.15 9.92
C VAL A 77 -6.50 1.07 10.76
N PHE A 78 -7.47 1.71 11.42
CA PHE A 78 -7.25 2.87 12.31
C PHE A 78 -6.90 2.51 13.75
N GLU A 79 -6.89 1.21 14.10
CA GLU A 79 -6.37 0.78 15.40
C GLU A 79 -4.86 1.00 15.50
N ASP A 80 -4.38 1.35 16.69
CA ASP A 80 -2.94 1.54 16.96
C ASP A 80 -2.19 0.20 17.06
N ARG A 81 -2.29 -0.62 16.03
CA ARG A 81 -1.66 -1.94 15.90
C ARG A 81 -1.15 -2.18 14.49
N ALA A 82 0.04 -2.76 14.37
CA ALA A 82 0.53 -3.25 13.09
C ALA A 82 -0.31 -4.45 12.59
N PRO A 83 -0.44 -4.66 11.27
CA PRO A 83 -1.11 -5.82 10.70
C PRO A 83 -0.25 -7.08 10.83
N TYR A 84 -0.84 -8.24 10.54
CA TYR A 84 -0.12 -9.41 10.06
C TYR A 84 -0.01 -9.36 8.54
N ALA A 85 1.08 -9.87 7.98
CA ALA A 85 1.21 -10.07 6.55
C ALA A 85 1.83 -11.43 6.24
N VAL A 86 1.59 -11.93 5.03
CA VAL A 86 2.19 -13.18 4.52
C VAL A 86 2.89 -12.87 3.21
N TYR A 87 4.20 -13.14 3.16
CA TYR A 87 4.98 -13.07 1.94
C TYR A 87 5.00 -14.41 1.24
N LEU A 88 4.77 -14.41 -0.07
CA LEU A 88 4.83 -15.57 -0.95
C LEU A 88 5.80 -15.31 -2.10
N PRO A 89 6.70 -16.26 -2.41
CA PRO A 89 7.51 -16.20 -3.62
C PRO A 89 6.63 -16.42 -4.86
N ARG A 90 7.21 -16.16 -6.04
CA ARG A 90 6.54 -16.48 -7.30
C ARG A 90 6.15 -17.96 -7.38
N GLY A 91 5.04 -18.23 -8.06
CA GLY A 91 4.57 -19.59 -8.31
C GLY A 91 3.70 -20.16 -7.20
N ASP A 92 3.66 -19.52 -6.05
CA ASP A 92 2.76 -19.93 -4.96
C ASP A 92 1.38 -19.28 -5.08
N GLY A 93 0.36 -20.10 -4.88
CA GLY A 93 -1.01 -19.64 -4.63
C GLY A 93 -1.31 -19.64 -3.13
N ALA A 94 -2.43 -19.04 -2.77
CA ALA A 94 -2.90 -19.04 -1.39
C ALA A 94 -4.41 -19.26 -1.31
N SER A 95 -4.86 -19.75 -0.16
CA SER A 95 -6.26 -19.63 0.25
C SER A 95 -6.33 -18.88 1.58
N VAL A 96 -7.26 -17.93 1.66
CA VAL A 96 -7.55 -17.18 2.87
C VAL A 96 -8.96 -17.52 3.31
N VAL A 97 -9.13 -17.96 4.57
CA VAL A 97 -10.43 -18.23 5.17
C VAL A 97 -10.67 -17.24 6.30
N ALA A 98 -11.74 -16.48 6.22
CA ALA A 98 -12.09 -15.47 7.22
C ALA A 98 -12.85 -16.12 8.39
N HIS A 99 -12.43 -15.85 9.64
CA HIS A 99 -13.13 -16.25 10.86
C HIS A 99 -14.09 -15.15 11.34
N THR A 100 -13.73 -13.90 11.08
CA THR A 100 -14.58 -12.72 11.29
C THR A 100 -14.77 -11.99 9.95
N ALA A 101 -15.57 -10.93 9.90
CA ALA A 101 -15.53 -10.03 8.77
C ALA A 101 -14.08 -9.53 8.62
N ALA A 102 -13.52 -9.62 7.41
CA ALA A 102 -12.12 -9.33 7.16
C ALA A 102 -11.92 -8.51 5.88
N GLU A 103 -10.88 -7.72 5.88
CA GLU A 103 -10.39 -6.99 4.71
C GLU A 103 -8.93 -7.37 4.45
N ILE A 104 -8.63 -7.69 3.20
CA ILE A 104 -7.34 -8.23 2.77
C ILE A 104 -6.78 -7.36 1.65
N GLY A 105 -5.56 -6.86 1.82
CA GLY A 105 -4.77 -6.25 0.74
C GLY A 105 -3.81 -7.28 0.15
N VAL A 106 -3.75 -7.36 -1.17
CA VAL A 106 -2.86 -8.27 -1.91
C VAL A 106 -1.98 -7.46 -2.84
N ALA A 107 -0.74 -7.28 -2.44
CA ALA A 107 0.31 -6.63 -3.23
C ALA A 107 1.04 -7.68 -4.09
N SER A 108 1.45 -7.33 -5.30
CA SER A 108 2.28 -8.21 -6.14
C SER A 108 3.26 -7.43 -7.00
N ALA A 109 4.40 -8.05 -7.28
CA ALA A 109 5.41 -7.54 -8.21
C ALA A 109 6.18 -8.72 -8.83
N PRO A 110 6.93 -8.54 -9.94
CA PRO A 110 7.79 -9.59 -10.48
C PRO A 110 8.71 -10.20 -9.42
N GLY A 111 8.92 -11.50 -9.46
CA GLY A 111 9.77 -12.22 -8.51
C GLY A 111 10.58 -13.35 -9.15
N GLY A 112 11.76 -13.64 -8.62
CA GLY A 112 12.65 -14.71 -9.04
C GLY A 112 12.36 -16.06 -8.36
N GLY A 113 11.58 -16.07 -7.26
CA GLY A 113 11.25 -17.28 -6.50
C GLY A 113 12.40 -17.77 -5.61
N LYS A 114 13.26 -16.87 -5.16
CA LYS A 114 14.46 -17.22 -4.37
C LYS A 114 14.21 -17.27 -2.85
N LEU A 115 13.13 -16.67 -2.40
CA LEU A 115 12.83 -16.52 -0.97
C LEU A 115 11.67 -17.46 -0.56
N PRO A 116 11.68 -17.98 0.68
CA PRO A 116 10.59 -18.83 1.17
C PRO A 116 9.32 -18.04 1.49
N ALA A 117 8.18 -18.72 1.43
CA ALA A 117 6.93 -18.23 2.00
C ALA A 117 7.10 -18.03 3.52
N ARG A 118 6.59 -16.93 4.08
CA ARG A 118 6.72 -16.62 5.51
C ARG A 118 5.64 -15.70 6.04
N LEU A 119 5.38 -15.82 7.33
CA LEU A 119 4.61 -14.85 8.11
C LEU A 119 5.49 -13.63 8.43
N ILE A 120 4.92 -12.45 8.34
CA ILE A 120 5.49 -11.19 8.82
C ILE A 120 4.61 -10.76 10.00
N GLU A 121 5.15 -10.87 11.20
CA GLU A 121 4.42 -10.60 12.43
C GLU A 121 4.43 -9.11 12.80
N PRO A 122 3.39 -8.58 13.45
CA PRO A 122 3.33 -7.19 13.90
C PRO A 122 4.55 -6.74 14.71
N ALA A 123 5.12 -7.64 15.52
CA ALA A 123 6.27 -7.35 16.37
C ALA A 123 7.57 -7.09 15.59
N SER A 124 7.68 -7.55 14.35
CA SER A 124 8.83 -7.30 13.48
C SER A 124 8.74 -5.97 12.72
N MET A 125 7.57 -5.35 12.68
CA MET A 125 7.33 -4.14 11.93
C MET A 125 7.72 -2.89 12.72
N LYS A 126 8.50 -2.01 12.08
CA LYS A 126 8.86 -0.73 12.66
C LYS A 126 7.69 0.26 12.52
N ARG A 127 7.29 0.87 13.64
CA ARG A 127 6.26 1.90 13.70
C ARG A 127 6.86 3.21 14.22
N PHE A 128 6.57 4.32 13.57
CA PHE A 128 7.13 5.62 13.95
C PHE A 128 6.26 6.78 13.43
N ALA A 129 6.37 7.94 14.09
CA ALA A 129 5.82 9.19 13.59
C ALA A 129 6.83 9.85 12.64
N ARG A 130 6.34 10.47 11.57
CA ARG A 130 7.13 11.24 10.61
C ARG A 130 6.52 12.62 10.40
N GLY A 131 7.37 13.66 10.29
CA GLY A 131 6.96 15.04 10.18
C GLY A 131 6.52 15.66 11.50
N GLU A 132 6.20 16.94 11.48
CA GLU A 132 5.83 17.75 12.65
C GLU A 132 4.58 18.58 12.37
N GLY A 133 3.84 18.95 13.42
CA GLY A 133 2.63 19.76 13.31
C GLY A 133 1.61 19.12 12.36
N ALA A 134 1.03 19.89 11.47
CA ALA A 134 0.05 19.41 10.48
C ALA A 134 0.66 18.50 9.38
N ASN A 135 1.98 18.25 9.42
CA ASN A 135 2.66 17.28 8.57
C ASN A 135 2.98 15.95 9.30
N GLN A 136 2.58 15.81 10.56
CA GLN A 136 2.78 14.56 11.29
C GLN A 136 1.84 13.47 10.79
N ARG A 137 2.40 12.30 10.51
CA ARG A 137 1.70 11.05 10.15
C ARG A 137 2.37 9.87 10.81
N PHE A 138 1.65 8.76 10.94
CA PHE A 138 2.13 7.53 11.58
C PHE A 138 2.38 6.47 10.52
N VAL A 139 3.57 5.92 10.50
CA VAL A 139 4.06 4.98 9.49
C VAL A 139 4.28 3.62 10.12
N CYS A 140 3.92 2.55 9.41
CA CYS A 140 4.27 1.18 9.76
C CYS A 140 4.94 0.51 8.54
N ASP A 141 6.19 0.13 8.69
CA ASP A 141 6.98 -0.58 7.68
C ASP A 141 6.61 -2.06 7.68
N ILE A 142 5.75 -2.50 6.75
CA ILE A 142 5.28 -3.89 6.67
C ILE A 142 6.32 -4.76 5.96
N LEU A 143 6.79 -4.33 4.81
CA LEU A 143 7.82 -5.01 4.02
C LEU A 143 8.81 -3.97 3.46
N PRO A 144 9.64 -3.35 4.34
CA PRO A 144 10.62 -2.35 3.94
C PRO A 144 11.79 -2.96 3.18
N GLN A 145 12.65 -2.12 2.61
CA GLN A 145 13.85 -2.58 1.88
C GLN A 145 14.84 -3.40 2.72
N THR A 146 14.76 -3.29 4.05
CA THR A 146 15.58 -4.06 4.99
C THR A 146 15.08 -5.49 5.23
N GLU A 147 13.82 -5.76 4.89
CA GLU A 147 13.22 -7.09 4.99
C GLU A 147 13.35 -7.85 3.66
N PRO A 148 13.53 -9.18 3.68
CA PRO A 148 13.72 -9.96 2.45
C PRO A 148 12.48 -9.92 1.54
N ALA A 149 12.63 -9.41 0.33
CA ALA A 149 11.71 -9.51 -0.80
C ALA A 149 12.49 -9.20 -2.08
N GLU A 150 11.91 -9.43 -3.25
CA GLU A 150 12.67 -9.28 -4.50
C GLU A 150 12.44 -7.89 -5.14
N HIS A 151 11.20 -7.42 -5.19
CA HIS A 151 10.84 -6.10 -5.73
C HIS A 151 9.85 -5.33 -4.86
N LEU A 152 8.97 -6.05 -4.11
CA LEU A 152 7.92 -5.42 -3.30
C LEU A 152 8.46 -4.60 -2.13
N LEU A 153 7.89 -3.41 -1.96
CA LEU A 153 7.94 -2.59 -0.76
C LEU A 153 6.49 -2.32 -0.34
N VAL A 154 6.17 -2.54 0.93
CA VAL A 154 4.81 -2.34 1.46
C VAL A 154 4.86 -1.58 2.76
N VAL A 155 4.11 -0.48 2.82
CA VAL A 155 4.06 0.43 3.96
C VAL A 155 2.63 0.88 4.19
N GLU A 156 2.19 0.99 5.43
CA GLU A 156 0.92 1.64 5.76
C GLU A 156 1.15 2.96 6.48
N VAL A 157 0.27 3.92 6.23
CA VAL A 157 0.35 5.26 6.82
C VAL A 157 -1.02 5.71 7.31
N ILE A 158 -1.07 6.25 8.53
CA ILE A 158 -2.24 6.95 9.07
C ILE A 158 -1.94 8.45 9.11
N THR A 159 -2.81 9.23 8.47
CA THR A 159 -2.74 10.68 8.44
C THR A 159 -3.89 11.26 9.28
N PRO A 160 -3.58 11.99 10.37
CA PRO A 160 -4.61 12.60 11.22
C PRO A 160 -5.45 13.65 10.53
N SER A 161 -6.53 14.03 11.16
CA SER A 161 -7.45 15.08 10.72
C SER A 161 -6.76 16.43 10.51
N GLY A 162 -6.94 17.03 9.34
CA GLY A 162 -6.35 18.31 8.98
C GLY A 162 -4.85 18.26 8.65
N HIS A 163 -4.28 17.06 8.55
CA HIS A 163 -2.86 16.87 8.26
C HIS A 163 -2.60 16.56 6.78
N SER A 164 -1.34 16.71 6.40
CA SER A 164 -0.80 16.25 5.13
C SER A 164 0.17 15.08 5.33
N SER A 165 0.30 14.22 4.32
CA SER A 165 1.27 13.13 4.27
C SER A 165 1.85 12.99 2.86
N SER A 166 2.90 12.17 2.71
CA SER A 166 3.74 12.25 1.51
C SER A 166 4.17 13.69 1.21
N TYR A 167 4.44 14.45 2.28
CA TYR A 167 4.61 15.88 2.27
C TYR A 167 5.86 16.29 3.07
N PRO A 168 6.71 17.25 2.60
CA PRO A 168 6.56 17.96 1.34
C PRO A 168 6.49 17.00 0.15
N PRO A 169 5.93 17.47 -0.99
CA PRO A 169 5.82 16.64 -2.20
C PRO A 169 7.16 16.01 -2.57
N HIS A 170 7.17 14.70 -2.79
CA HIS A 170 8.34 13.96 -3.20
C HIS A 170 8.00 12.99 -4.34
N LYS A 171 9.03 12.58 -5.09
CA LYS A 171 8.92 11.62 -6.18
C LYS A 171 10.01 10.56 -6.10
N HIS A 172 9.80 9.43 -6.76
CA HIS A 172 10.74 8.35 -6.96
C HIS A 172 10.45 7.72 -8.33
N ASP A 173 10.80 8.42 -9.40
CA ASP A 173 10.49 8.07 -10.77
C ASP A 173 11.71 7.99 -11.70
N THR A 174 12.91 8.14 -11.13
CA THR A 174 14.17 8.15 -11.87
C THR A 174 15.16 7.17 -11.22
N ASP A 175 15.77 6.29 -12.02
CA ASP A 175 16.84 5.40 -11.53
C ASP A 175 18.17 6.15 -11.43
N ASN A 176 18.35 6.88 -10.34
CA ASN A 176 19.52 7.71 -10.04
C ASN A 176 19.98 7.52 -8.59
N LEU A 177 20.25 6.27 -8.20
CA LEU A 177 20.71 5.96 -6.85
C LEU A 177 22.09 6.58 -6.54
N PRO A 178 22.32 7.02 -5.30
CA PRO A 178 21.44 6.97 -4.12
C PRO A 178 20.53 8.20 -3.95
N VAL A 179 20.35 9.02 -4.97
CA VAL A 179 19.56 10.26 -4.89
C VAL A 179 18.08 9.99 -5.02
N GLU A 180 17.71 9.12 -5.95
CA GLU A 180 16.32 8.78 -6.28
C GLU A 180 16.26 7.36 -6.86
N SER A 181 15.23 6.60 -6.51
CA SER A 181 14.90 5.32 -7.14
C SER A 181 13.74 5.45 -8.10
N SER A 182 13.60 4.51 -9.04
CA SER A 182 12.43 4.43 -9.92
C SER A 182 11.48 3.36 -9.39
N LEU A 183 10.33 3.79 -8.85
CA LEU A 183 9.29 2.93 -8.28
C LEU A 183 7.92 3.36 -8.80
N GLU A 184 7.14 2.40 -9.27
CA GLU A 184 5.70 2.53 -9.43
C GLU A 184 5.05 2.38 -8.06
N GLU A 185 3.91 3.05 -7.82
CA GLU A 185 3.25 3.02 -6.51
C GLU A 185 1.73 3.04 -6.61
N THR A 186 1.07 2.32 -5.70
CA THR A 186 -0.37 2.44 -5.45
C THR A 186 -0.65 2.92 -4.03
N TYR A 187 -1.67 3.73 -3.87
CA TYR A 187 -2.25 4.18 -2.60
C TYR A 187 -3.65 3.60 -2.47
N TYR A 188 -3.85 2.58 -1.64
CA TYR A 188 -5.18 2.12 -1.28
C TYR A 188 -5.67 2.88 -0.06
N HIS A 189 -6.68 3.72 -0.24
CA HIS A 189 -7.18 4.64 0.78
C HIS A 189 -8.31 4.05 1.62
N ARG A 190 -8.27 4.36 2.92
CA ARG A 190 -9.37 4.19 3.85
C ARG A 190 -9.61 5.51 4.58
N LEU A 191 -10.87 5.80 4.87
CA LEU A 191 -11.28 7.05 5.54
C LEU A 191 -12.06 6.72 6.82
N ASP A 192 -11.87 7.55 7.84
CA ASP A 192 -12.63 7.52 9.10
C ASP A 192 -13.13 8.92 9.44
N PRO A 193 -14.48 9.12 9.49
CA PRO A 193 -15.53 8.16 9.10
C PRO A 193 -15.56 7.87 7.60
N ALA A 194 -16.15 6.71 7.20
CA ALA A 194 -16.06 6.16 5.85
C ALA A 194 -16.68 7.04 4.74
N GLN A 195 -17.61 7.95 5.06
CA GLN A 195 -18.15 8.94 4.11
C GLN A 195 -17.21 10.12 3.86
N GLY A 196 -16.03 10.13 4.54
CA GLY A 196 -15.03 11.16 4.37
C GLY A 196 -14.36 11.09 3.00
N PHE A 197 -13.50 12.06 2.75
CA PHE A 197 -12.65 12.10 1.56
C PHE A 197 -11.30 12.72 1.90
N ALA A 198 -10.31 12.45 1.04
CA ALA A 198 -9.01 13.10 1.05
C ALA A 198 -8.70 13.66 -0.34
N PHE A 199 -7.70 14.51 -0.44
CA PHE A 199 -7.16 14.96 -1.72
C PHE A 199 -5.76 14.39 -1.93
N GLN A 200 -5.52 13.84 -3.12
CA GLN A 200 -4.18 13.49 -3.55
C GLN A 200 -3.90 14.16 -4.88
N ARG A 201 -2.78 14.88 -4.98
CA ARG A 201 -2.30 15.43 -6.23
C ARG A 201 -1.17 14.57 -6.76
N VAL A 202 -1.19 14.27 -8.04
CA VAL A 202 -0.09 13.61 -8.74
C VAL A 202 0.38 14.54 -9.85
N TYR A 203 1.65 14.94 -9.82
CA TYR A 203 2.17 15.86 -10.83
C TYR A 203 3.65 15.61 -11.13
N THR A 204 4.05 15.84 -12.38
CA THR A 204 5.42 15.65 -12.85
C THR A 204 6.15 16.98 -13.04
N ASP A 205 7.48 16.96 -13.16
CA ASP A 205 8.29 18.16 -13.40
C ASP A 205 7.84 18.88 -14.68
N ASP A 206 7.53 18.12 -15.72
CA ASP A 206 7.07 18.61 -17.03
C ASP A 206 5.57 18.93 -17.08
N ARG A 207 4.82 18.69 -16.00
CA ARG A 207 3.37 18.84 -15.91
C ARG A 207 2.58 18.02 -16.96
N ALA A 208 3.19 17.02 -17.57
CA ALA A 208 2.48 16.06 -18.42
C ALA A 208 1.43 15.24 -17.64
N ILE A 209 1.65 15.08 -16.34
CA ILE A 209 0.65 14.67 -15.35
C ILE A 209 0.52 15.83 -14.37
N ASP A 210 -0.70 16.30 -14.13
CA ASP A 210 -1.03 17.26 -13.06
C ASP A 210 -2.51 17.11 -12.70
N GLU A 211 -2.81 16.10 -11.87
CA GLU A 211 -4.18 15.75 -11.48
C GLU A 211 -4.35 15.93 -9.98
N SER A 212 -5.44 16.58 -9.58
CA SER A 212 -5.91 16.66 -8.20
C SER A 212 -7.14 15.77 -8.04
N LEU A 213 -7.01 14.74 -7.21
CA LEU A 213 -7.97 13.66 -7.09
C LEU A 213 -8.71 13.77 -5.75
N ALA A 214 -10.04 13.76 -5.78
CA ALA A 214 -10.84 13.51 -4.59
C ALA A 214 -10.95 11.99 -4.39
N VAL A 215 -10.43 11.51 -3.27
CA VAL A 215 -10.30 10.09 -2.94
C VAL A 215 -11.30 9.74 -1.86
N GLU A 216 -12.06 8.68 -2.05
CA GLU A 216 -13.05 8.16 -1.11
C GLU A 216 -12.58 6.84 -0.47
N ASP A 217 -13.36 6.32 0.47
CA ASP A 217 -13.02 5.08 1.16
C ASP A 217 -12.91 3.89 0.17
N HIS A 218 -11.84 3.10 0.30
CA HIS A 218 -11.47 1.98 -0.56
C HIS A 218 -10.99 2.34 -1.98
N ASP A 219 -10.87 3.60 -2.36
CA ASP A 219 -10.31 3.98 -3.66
C ASP A 219 -8.80 3.68 -3.74
N VAL A 220 -8.32 3.50 -4.96
CA VAL A 220 -6.88 3.39 -5.24
C VAL A 220 -6.42 4.53 -6.14
N VAL A 221 -5.37 5.22 -5.73
CA VAL A 221 -4.63 6.14 -6.59
C VAL A 221 -3.39 5.43 -7.13
N MET A 222 -3.22 5.49 -8.44
CA MET A 222 -2.04 5.00 -9.14
C MET A 222 -1.05 6.15 -9.35
N VAL A 223 0.19 5.94 -8.92
CA VAL A 223 1.31 6.88 -9.10
C VAL A 223 2.35 6.23 -10.02
N PRO A 224 2.23 6.41 -11.34
CA PRO A 224 3.20 5.88 -12.29
C PRO A 224 4.55 6.60 -12.21
N ARG A 225 4.51 7.89 -11.89
CA ARG A 225 5.64 8.80 -11.70
C ARG A 225 5.19 10.14 -11.14
N GLY A 226 6.14 10.93 -10.65
CA GLY A 226 5.89 12.30 -10.19
C GLY A 226 5.64 12.43 -8.69
N TYR A 227 5.47 13.66 -8.27
CA TYR A 227 5.15 14.06 -6.89
C TYR A 227 3.70 13.70 -6.56
N HIS A 228 3.43 13.24 -5.32
CA HIS A 228 2.13 12.65 -4.99
C HIS A 228 1.65 12.92 -3.55
N PRO A 229 1.63 14.20 -3.10
CA PRO A 229 1.20 14.56 -1.75
C PRO A 229 -0.27 14.24 -1.50
N VAL A 230 -0.59 13.95 -0.23
CA VAL A 230 -1.94 13.71 0.27
C VAL A 230 -2.31 14.78 1.30
N VAL A 231 -3.56 15.28 1.25
CA VAL A 231 -4.13 16.23 2.21
C VAL A 231 -5.44 15.68 2.73
N VAL A 232 -5.59 15.62 4.06
CA VAL A 232 -6.79 15.14 4.73
C VAL A 232 -7.56 16.33 5.29
N PRO A 233 -8.81 16.58 4.88
CA PRO A 233 -9.61 17.66 5.45
C PRO A 233 -9.85 17.47 6.95
N TYR A 234 -10.12 18.60 7.64
CA TYR A 234 -10.51 18.57 9.04
C TYR A 234 -11.77 17.70 9.25
N GLY A 235 -11.76 16.89 10.31
CA GLY A 235 -12.87 16.00 10.67
C GLY A 235 -12.70 14.56 10.19
N TYR A 236 -11.79 14.29 9.25
CA TYR A 236 -11.50 12.93 8.75
C TYR A 236 -10.11 12.46 9.14
N LYS A 237 -9.92 11.16 9.30
CA LYS A 237 -8.61 10.50 9.28
C LYS A 237 -8.48 9.74 7.97
N SER A 238 -7.29 9.68 7.42
CA SER A 238 -6.97 8.84 6.28
C SER A 238 -5.95 7.79 6.67
N TYR A 239 -6.15 6.60 6.18
CA TYR A 239 -5.17 5.53 6.11
C TYR A 239 -4.88 5.27 4.63
N TYR A 240 -3.68 4.90 4.29
CA TYR A 240 -3.40 4.28 3.01
C TYR A 240 -2.36 3.16 3.12
N LEU A 241 -2.58 2.10 2.34
CA LEU A 241 -1.58 1.08 2.10
C LEU A 241 -0.83 1.42 0.83
N ASN A 242 0.48 1.65 0.95
CA ASN A 242 1.37 1.84 -0.17
C ASN A 242 1.95 0.50 -0.63
N VAL A 243 1.90 0.26 -1.92
CA VAL A 243 2.64 -0.81 -2.57
C VAL A 243 3.52 -0.19 -3.63
N MET A 244 4.81 -0.40 -3.51
CA MET A 244 5.82 0.08 -4.43
C MET A 244 6.62 -1.07 -5.00
N ALA A 245 7.05 -0.95 -6.25
CA ALA A 245 8.02 -1.82 -6.88
C ALA A 245 8.67 -1.15 -8.09
N GLY A 246 9.89 -1.54 -8.40
CA GLY A 246 10.63 -1.00 -9.53
C GLY A 246 11.81 -1.90 -9.93
N PRO A 247 12.71 -1.45 -10.81
CA PRO A 247 13.85 -2.24 -11.26
C PRO A 247 14.84 -2.60 -10.14
N LYS A 248 14.90 -1.75 -9.11
CA LYS A 248 15.71 -1.97 -7.90
C LYS A 248 14.85 -1.81 -6.67
N ARG A 249 15.00 -2.70 -5.70
CA ARG A 249 14.25 -2.68 -4.45
C ARG A 249 14.94 -1.79 -3.41
N GLU A 250 14.98 -0.49 -3.71
CA GLU A 250 15.52 0.54 -2.84
C GLU A 250 14.57 1.74 -2.85
N TRP A 251 14.32 2.33 -1.69
CA TRP A 251 13.40 3.46 -1.56
C TRP A 251 14.15 4.75 -1.22
N TYR A 252 14.57 5.44 -2.27
CA TYR A 252 15.12 6.79 -2.23
C TYR A 252 14.18 7.72 -2.97
N PHE A 253 13.80 8.82 -2.34
CA PHE A 253 12.90 9.79 -2.94
C PHE A 253 13.52 11.20 -2.96
N LYS A 254 13.14 11.96 -3.97
CA LYS A 254 13.57 13.35 -4.16
C LYS A 254 12.40 14.29 -3.87
N ASN A 255 12.60 15.23 -2.97
CA ASN A 255 11.59 16.26 -2.71
C ASN A 255 11.50 17.25 -3.88
N ASP A 256 10.32 17.86 -4.07
CA ASP A 256 10.14 18.98 -4.97
C ASP A 256 10.94 20.17 -4.42
N PRO A 257 11.93 20.70 -5.17
CA PRO A 257 12.77 21.79 -4.71
C PRO A 257 11.98 23.05 -4.32
N ALA A 258 10.84 23.29 -4.95
CA ALA A 258 9.97 24.45 -4.63
C ALA A 258 9.34 24.34 -3.23
N HIS A 259 9.33 23.13 -2.64
CA HIS A 259 8.68 22.84 -1.36
C HIS A 259 9.63 22.36 -0.25
N GLU A 260 10.92 22.18 -0.53
CA GLU A 260 11.91 21.70 0.46
C GLU A 260 12.12 22.66 1.65
N TRP A 261 11.79 23.94 1.50
CA TRP A 261 11.88 24.92 2.58
C TRP A 261 11.07 24.51 3.83
N MET A 262 10.07 23.63 3.67
CA MET A 262 9.25 23.13 4.79
C MET A 262 10.00 22.15 5.71
N ILE A 263 11.08 21.51 5.24
CA ILE A 263 11.91 20.60 6.04
C ILE A 263 13.01 21.38 6.79
N LYS A 264 13.44 22.48 6.24
CA LYS A 264 14.60 23.26 6.72
C LYS A 264 14.26 24.28 7.82
N ARG A 265 13.12 24.14 8.48
CA ARG A 265 12.69 25.05 9.57
C ARG A 265 12.95 24.45 10.92
#